data_d6cf122322a57114bc933a55a543e5cd
#
_entry.id   d6cf122322a57114bc933a55a543e5cd
#
_cell.length_a   1.000
_cell.length_b   1.000
_cell.length_c   1.000
_cell.angle_alpha   90.00
_cell.angle_beta   90.00
_cell.angle_gamma   90.00
#
_symmetry.space_group_name_H-M   'P 1'
#
loop_
_entity.id
_entity.type
_entity.pdbx_description
1 polymer ?
#
loop_
_entity_poly.entity_id
_entity_poly.type
_entity_poly.pdbx_seq_one_letter_code
_entity_poly.pdbx_strand_id
1 'polypeptide(L)'
;MTTDVRADLYPSRGAAEMTTPRQDPVIWSAPGAPGPIAAKDLQSFEHDGFLAIDQLVTPDEVAGYRAELDRLVNDPQVRADERSIIEPKSQSVRSVFEVHKLSEVFARLVRDERVVGRARQILGSDVYVHQSRINVKPGFGASGFYWHSDFETWHAEDGLPNMRAVSVSIALTENLDTNGGLMIMPGSHKSFVGCAGETPKDNYKKSLQMQDAGIPSDQVLTSMADRHGIKLFTGKAGSATWFDCNAMHGSGDNITPYARSNVFIVFNSVDNTAQEPFAAPVRRPDFIGARDFTPVR
;
A
#
# COMPACT_ATOMS: atom_id res chain seq x y z
N MET A 1 -17.90 -24.58 -21.85
CA MET A 1 -18.04 -23.28 -21.18
C MET A 1 -16.92 -22.44 -21.69
N THR A 2 -17.17 -21.48 -22.57
CA THR A 2 -16.18 -20.50 -23.01
C THR A 2 -15.97 -19.57 -21.85
N THR A 3 -14.81 -19.65 -21.19
CA THR A 3 -14.34 -18.61 -20.29
C THR A 3 -14.20 -17.36 -21.14
N ASP A 4 -15.06 -16.40 -20.90
CA ASP A 4 -14.94 -15.05 -21.45
C ASP A 4 -13.64 -14.48 -20.86
N VAL A 5 -12.57 -14.55 -21.63
CA VAL A 5 -11.28 -13.96 -21.24
C VAL A 5 -11.49 -12.45 -21.31
N ARG A 6 -11.83 -11.85 -20.18
CA ARG A 6 -11.90 -10.39 -20.07
C ARG A 6 -10.58 -9.82 -20.55
N ALA A 7 -10.63 -8.90 -21.50
CA ALA A 7 -9.43 -8.24 -21.98
C ALA A 7 -8.70 -7.58 -20.80
N ASP A 8 -7.39 -7.81 -20.73
CA ASP A 8 -6.54 -7.14 -19.73
C ASP A 8 -6.53 -5.63 -20.02
N LEU A 9 -7.08 -4.85 -19.09
CA LEU A 9 -7.16 -3.39 -19.19
C LEU A 9 -5.83 -2.70 -18.86
N TYR A 10 -4.93 -3.39 -18.17
CA TYR A 10 -3.73 -2.85 -17.58
C TYR A 10 -2.50 -3.74 -17.84
N PRO A 11 -2.18 -4.01 -19.11
CA PRO A 11 -1.05 -4.88 -19.43
C PRO A 11 0.26 -4.29 -18.90
N SER A 12 1.06 -5.14 -18.23
CA SER A 12 2.36 -4.80 -17.66
C SER A 12 3.34 -5.95 -17.85
N ARG A 13 4.60 -5.71 -17.51
CA ARG A 13 5.69 -6.70 -17.62
C ARG A 13 5.88 -7.23 -19.04
N GLY A 14 5.67 -6.36 -20.03
CA GLY A 14 5.84 -6.68 -21.44
C GLY A 14 7.19 -6.24 -22.01
N ALA A 15 7.31 -6.30 -23.36
CA ALA A 15 8.54 -5.93 -24.06
C ALA A 15 8.91 -4.44 -23.96
N ALA A 16 7.92 -3.57 -23.74
CA ALA A 16 8.11 -2.13 -23.63
C ALA A 16 7.24 -1.53 -22.53
N GLU A 17 7.75 -0.49 -21.90
CA GLU A 17 7.00 0.35 -20.97
C GLU A 17 5.92 1.15 -21.73
N MET A 18 4.75 1.30 -21.12
CA MET A 18 3.65 2.06 -21.69
C MET A 18 2.90 2.86 -20.62
N THR A 19 2.45 4.04 -20.96
CA THR A 19 1.58 4.84 -20.09
C THR A 19 0.22 5.00 -20.75
N THR A 20 -0.85 4.61 -20.04
CA THR A 20 -2.22 4.72 -20.52
C THR A 20 -3.10 5.46 -19.51
N PRO A 21 -4.17 6.12 -19.94
CA PRO A 21 -5.16 6.65 -19.00
C PRO A 21 -5.77 5.54 -18.15
N ARG A 22 -6.04 5.85 -16.88
CA ARG A 22 -6.85 4.98 -16.01
C ARG A 22 -8.24 4.79 -16.62
N GLN A 23 -8.76 3.56 -16.60
CA GLN A 23 -10.09 3.24 -17.14
C GLN A 23 -11.14 3.04 -16.03
N ASP A 24 -10.69 2.70 -14.83
CA ASP A 24 -11.55 2.51 -13.66
C ASP A 24 -11.87 3.83 -12.95
N PRO A 25 -13.02 3.94 -12.25
CA PRO A 25 -13.28 5.06 -11.36
C PRO A 25 -12.22 5.18 -10.27
N VAL A 26 -11.97 6.39 -9.76
CA VAL A 26 -11.19 6.61 -8.54
C VAL A 26 -12.08 6.39 -7.31
N ILE A 27 -13.27 6.98 -7.33
CA ILE A 27 -14.31 6.77 -6.31
C ILE A 27 -15.38 5.86 -6.92
N TRP A 28 -15.61 4.71 -6.27
CA TRP A 28 -16.57 3.70 -6.74
C TRP A 28 -17.95 3.85 -6.10
N SER A 29 -18.06 4.58 -5.01
CA SER A 29 -19.36 4.85 -4.40
C SER A 29 -20.18 5.85 -5.23
N ALA A 30 -21.51 5.74 -5.17
CA ALA A 30 -22.40 6.70 -5.79
C ALA A 30 -22.16 8.11 -5.21
N PRO A 31 -22.33 9.17 -6.01
CA PRO A 31 -22.28 10.54 -5.50
C PRO A 31 -23.22 10.73 -4.29
N GLY A 32 -22.69 11.29 -3.20
CA GLY A 32 -23.46 11.49 -1.97
C GLY A 32 -23.64 10.25 -1.10
N ALA A 33 -22.97 9.14 -1.39
CA ALA A 33 -22.98 7.96 -0.54
C ALA A 33 -22.51 8.32 0.88
N PRO A 34 -23.21 7.84 1.93
CA PRO A 34 -22.83 8.13 3.30
C PRO A 34 -21.48 7.49 3.67
N GLY A 35 -20.74 8.16 4.55
CA GLY A 35 -19.48 7.63 5.07
C GLY A 35 -18.70 8.70 5.84
N PRO A 36 -17.56 8.32 6.42
CA PRO A 36 -16.78 9.20 7.30
C PRO A 36 -15.94 10.27 6.56
N ILE A 37 -15.89 10.24 5.23
CA ILE A 37 -15.17 11.23 4.42
C ILE A 37 -16.17 12.29 3.93
N ALA A 38 -15.89 13.55 4.21
CA ALA A 38 -16.73 14.65 3.71
C ALA A 38 -16.63 14.75 2.18
N ALA A 39 -17.70 15.25 1.54
CA ALA A 39 -17.78 15.34 0.07
C ALA A 39 -16.60 16.11 -0.55
N LYS A 40 -16.16 17.22 0.07
CA LYS A 40 -14.99 17.99 -0.38
C LYS A 40 -13.69 17.17 -0.35
N ASP A 41 -13.54 16.31 0.66
CA ASP A 41 -12.33 15.50 0.85
C ASP A 41 -12.33 14.30 -0.12
N LEU A 42 -13.52 13.75 -0.47
CA LEU A 42 -13.64 12.79 -1.57
C LEU A 42 -13.27 13.41 -2.92
N GLN A 43 -13.70 14.66 -3.18
CA GLN A 43 -13.30 15.38 -4.40
C GLN A 43 -11.78 15.60 -4.45
N SER A 44 -11.16 15.95 -3.31
CA SER A 44 -9.70 16.07 -3.22
C SER A 44 -9.01 14.72 -3.47
N PHE A 45 -9.54 13.63 -2.89
CA PHE A 45 -9.02 12.28 -3.13
C PHE A 45 -9.15 11.88 -4.62
N GLU A 46 -10.28 12.17 -5.25
CA GLU A 46 -10.48 11.92 -6.69
C GLU A 46 -9.51 12.74 -7.56
N HIS A 47 -9.18 13.96 -7.14
CA HIS A 47 -8.27 14.83 -7.87
C HIS A 47 -6.81 14.43 -7.66
N ASP A 48 -6.39 14.24 -6.40
CA ASP A 48 -4.99 14.11 -5.99
C ASP A 48 -4.54 12.66 -5.79
N GLY A 49 -5.47 11.73 -5.56
CA GLY A 49 -5.19 10.31 -5.30
C GLY A 49 -4.80 10.01 -3.86
N PHE A 50 -4.97 10.95 -2.93
CA PHE A 50 -4.72 10.75 -1.51
C PHE A 50 -5.58 11.64 -0.62
N LEU A 51 -5.70 11.23 0.66
CA LEU A 51 -6.33 11.98 1.74
C LEU A 51 -5.46 11.88 3.00
N ALA A 52 -4.99 13.00 3.52
CA ALA A 52 -4.23 13.07 4.77
C ALA A 52 -5.12 13.51 5.94
N ILE A 53 -4.93 12.89 7.08
CA ILE A 53 -5.63 13.20 8.34
C ILE A 53 -4.59 13.38 9.44
N ASP A 54 -4.58 14.55 10.07
CA ASP A 54 -3.56 14.91 11.06
C ASP A 54 -3.63 14.04 12.32
N GLN A 55 -4.83 13.60 12.71
CA GLN A 55 -5.05 12.75 13.88
C GLN A 55 -6.22 11.80 13.63
N LEU A 56 -5.92 10.59 13.18
CA LEU A 56 -6.89 9.51 13.01
C LEU A 56 -7.10 8.76 14.33
N VAL A 57 -6.01 8.50 15.04
CA VAL A 57 -5.99 7.78 16.31
C VAL A 57 -5.36 8.64 17.41
N THR A 58 -5.82 8.44 18.63
CA THR A 58 -5.38 9.22 19.80
C THR A 58 -3.97 8.86 20.24
N PRO A 59 -3.28 9.71 21.04
CA PRO A 59 -1.98 9.38 21.62
C PRO A 59 -1.97 8.09 22.45
N ASP A 60 -3.06 7.80 23.18
CA ASP A 60 -3.18 6.58 24.00
C ASP A 60 -3.30 5.33 23.12
N GLU A 61 -4.07 5.41 22.02
CA GLU A 61 -4.15 4.33 21.03
C GLU A 61 -2.78 4.10 20.37
N VAL A 62 -2.06 5.17 20.01
CA VAL A 62 -0.70 5.08 19.47
C VAL A 62 0.23 4.39 20.46
N ALA A 63 0.15 4.72 21.75
CA ALA A 63 0.96 4.06 22.78
C ALA A 63 0.68 2.54 22.83
N GLY A 64 -0.59 2.15 22.74
CA GLY A 64 -1.00 0.74 22.64
C GLY A 64 -0.46 0.03 21.39
N TYR A 65 -0.55 0.68 20.23
CA TYR A 65 -0.02 0.12 18.96
C TYR A 65 1.51 -0.01 18.98
N ARG A 66 2.22 0.94 19.59
CA ARG A 66 3.68 0.88 19.74
C ARG A 66 4.10 -0.25 20.69
N ALA A 67 3.42 -0.41 21.81
CA ALA A 67 3.70 -1.52 22.73
C ALA A 67 3.50 -2.87 22.03
N GLU A 68 2.45 -3.00 21.21
CA GLU A 68 2.20 -4.22 20.44
C GLU A 68 3.23 -4.41 19.31
N LEU A 69 3.64 -3.35 18.63
CA LEU A 69 4.75 -3.40 17.67
C LEU A 69 6.02 -3.92 18.35
N ASP A 70 6.39 -3.36 19.51
CA ASP A 70 7.59 -3.74 20.25
C ASP A 70 7.50 -5.23 20.67
N ARG A 71 6.33 -5.71 21.05
CA ARG A 71 6.10 -7.13 21.34
C ARG A 71 6.37 -8.00 20.10
N LEU A 72 5.76 -7.66 18.96
CA LEU A 72 5.88 -8.44 17.72
C LEU A 72 7.32 -8.50 17.20
N VAL A 73 8.03 -7.38 17.16
CA VAL A 73 9.40 -7.33 16.61
C VAL A 73 10.44 -8.01 17.52
N ASN A 74 10.13 -8.19 18.79
CA ASN A 74 11.00 -8.87 19.76
C ASN A 74 10.61 -10.34 20.01
N ASP A 75 9.46 -10.79 19.52
CA ASP A 75 9.02 -12.18 19.64
C ASP A 75 9.85 -13.09 18.71
N PRO A 76 10.61 -14.08 19.26
CA PRO A 76 11.42 -14.97 18.44
C PRO A 76 10.60 -15.78 17.42
N GLN A 77 9.36 -16.13 17.73
CA GLN A 77 8.48 -16.89 16.83
C GLN A 77 8.04 -16.02 15.67
N VAL A 78 7.65 -14.76 15.92
CA VAL A 78 7.30 -13.78 14.87
C VAL A 78 8.52 -13.48 14.00
N ARG A 79 9.70 -13.33 14.59
CA ARG A 79 10.94 -13.06 13.84
C ARG A 79 11.36 -14.21 12.93
N ALA A 80 11.08 -15.45 13.31
CA ALA A 80 11.37 -16.66 12.54
C ALA A 80 10.30 -16.98 11.49
N ASP A 81 9.15 -16.31 11.54
CA ASP A 81 8.03 -16.51 10.62
C ASP A 81 8.32 -15.88 9.25
N GLU A 82 7.86 -16.52 8.18
CA GLU A 82 8.04 -16.02 6.78
C GLU A 82 7.37 -14.66 6.54
N ARG A 83 6.39 -14.26 7.38
CA ARG A 83 5.75 -12.95 7.36
C ARG A 83 6.66 -11.82 7.84
N SER A 84 7.81 -12.13 8.43
CA SER A 84 8.77 -11.16 8.93
C SER A 84 9.93 -10.96 7.97
N ILE A 85 10.08 -9.74 7.47
CA ILE A 85 11.21 -9.35 6.63
C ILE A 85 12.30 -8.76 7.52
N ILE A 86 13.44 -9.43 7.53
CA ILE A 86 14.61 -9.06 8.33
C ILE A 86 15.61 -8.33 7.43
N GLU A 87 16.09 -7.18 7.86
CA GLU A 87 17.16 -6.44 7.19
C GLU A 87 18.47 -7.20 7.31
N PRO A 88 19.12 -7.61 6.19
CA PRO A 88 20.29 -8.47 6.24
C PRO A 88 21.48 -7.89 7.03
N LYS A 89 21.69 -6.58 6.95
CA LYS A 89 22.85 -5.91 7.57
C LYS A 89 22.64 -5.68 9.07
N SER A 90 21.51 -5.10 9.44
CA SER A 90 21.24 -4.71 10.83
C SER A 90 20.58 -5.82 11.65
N GLN A 91 20.08 -6.88 10.99
CA GLN A 91 19.27 -7.94 11.62
C GLN A 91 18.01 -7.41 12.32
N SER A 92 17.62 -6.17 12.02
CA SER A 92 16.38 -5.58 12.52
C SER A 92 15.18 -6.04 11.68
N VAL A 93 14.00 -6.08 12.30
CA VAL A 93 12.75 -6.31 11.57
C VAL A 93 12.46 -5.07 10.72
N ARG A 94 12.32 -5.26 9.40
CA ARG A 94 11.93 -4.24 8.43
C ARG A 94 10.41 -4.18 8.27
N SER A 95 9.78 -5.35 8.20
CA SER A 95 8.33 -5.45 8.06
C SER A 95 7.81 -6.72 8.71
N VAL A 96 6.59 -6.67 9.23
CA VAL A 96 5.81 -7.84 9.66
C VAL A 96 4.49 -7.79 8.89
N PHE A 97 4.20 -8.82 8.11
CA PHE A 97 2.97 -8.94 7.30
C PHE A 97 1.86 -9.64 8.08
N GLU A 98 0.63 -9.53 7.57
CA GLU A 98 -0.61 -10.08 8.16
C GLU A 98 -0.77 -9.74 9.64
N VAL A 99 -0.37 -8.55 10.04
CA VAL A 99 -0.40 -8.13 11.47
C VAL A 99 -1.79 -8.21 12.07
N HIS A 100 -2.85 -8.09 11.27
CA HIS A 100 -4.24 -8.26 11.72
C HIS A 100 -4.59 -9.71 12.06
N LYS A 101 -3.81 -10.69 11.61
CA LYS A 101 -3.95 -12.11 11.99
C LYS A 101 -3.00 -12.49 13.13
N LEU A 102 -1.89 -11.76 13.30
CA LEU A 102 -0.89 -11.99 14.34
C LEU A 102 -1.24 -11.29 15.68
N SER A 103 -2.10 -10.28 15.63
CA SER A 103 -2.37 -9.41 16.76
C SER A 103 -3.83 -8.97 16.80
N GLU A 104 -4.50 -9.23 17.92
CA GLU A 104 -5.86 -8.75 18.16
C GLU A 104 -5.93 -7.21 18.24
N VAL A 105 -4.84 -6.56 18.63
CA VAL A 105 -4.73 -5.08 18.64
C VAL A 105 -4.87 -4.54 17.21
N PHE A 106 -4.13 -5.09 16.26
CA PHE A 106 -4.21 -4.69 14.86
C PHE A 106 -5.45 -5.24 14.14
N ALA A 107 -6.00 -6.38 14.59
CA ALA A 107 -7.29 -6.86 14.11
C ALA A 107 -8.43 -5.89 14.44
N ARG A 108 -8.43 -5.31 15.66
CA ARG A 108 -9.39 -4.25 16.02
C ARG A 108 -9.19 -2.98 15.22
N LEU A 109 -7.95 -2.55 14.97
CA LEU A 109 -7.65 -1.39 14.13
C LEU A 109 -8.20 -1.55 12.71
N VAL A 110 -8.06 -2.74 12.12
CA VAL A 110 -8.60 -3.04 10.78
C VAL A 110 -10.14 -2.92 10.75
N ARG A 111 -10.82 -3.29 11.84
CA ARG A 111 -12.29 -3.23 11.96
C ARG A 111 -12.82 -1.88 12.43
N ASP A 112 -11.94 -0.94 12.82
CA ASP A 112 -12.35 0.39 13.26
C ASP A 112 -13.04 1.15 12.12
N GLU A 113 -14.27 1.65 12.38
CA GLU A 113 -15.05 2.39 11.38
C GLU A 113 -14.35 3.66 10.89
N ARG A 114 -13.45 4.24 11.69
CA ARG A 114 -12.60 5.35 11.23
C ARG A 114 -11.63 4.90 10.11
N VAL A 115 -11.35 3.60 10.03
CA VAL A 115 -10.45 2.98 9.05
C VAL A 115 -11.27 2.30 7.96
N VAL A 116 -11.98 1.21 8.27
CA VAL A 116 -12.70 0.43 7.26
C VAL A 116 -13.86 1.20 6.61
N GLY A 117 -14.53 2.08 7.34
CA GLY A 117 -15.62 2.90 6.81
C GLY A 117 -15.17 3.83 5.67
N ARG A 118 -13.96 4.39 5.76
CA ARG A 118 -13.37 5.19 4.67
C ARG A 118 -13.07 4.34 3.44
N ALA A 119 -12.54 3.15 3.63
CA ALA A 119 -12.28 2.23 2.51
C ALA A 119 -13.58 1.83 1.80
N ARG A 120 -14.63 1.48 2.57
CA ARG A 120 -15.96 1.19 1.99
C ARG A 120 -16.53 2.36 1.22
N GLN A 121 -16.38 3.59 1.72
CA GLN A 121 -16.88 4.78 1.05
C GLN A 121 -16.13 5.06 -0.26
N ILE A 122 -14.81 4.91 -0.30
CA ILE A 122 -14.02 5.07 -1.53
C ILE A 122 -14.35 3.97 -2.53
N LEU A 123 -14.40 2.71 -2.08
CA LEU A 123 -14.52 1.53 -2.94
C LEU A 123 -15.97 1.15 -3.29
N GLY A 124 -16.97 1.78 -2.65
CA GLY A 124 -18.39 1.61 -2.95
C GLY A 124 -18.91 0.19 -2.71
N SER A 125 -18.33 -0.56 -1.78
CA SER A 125 -18.69 -1.94 -1.48
C SER A 125 -18.23 -2.36 -0.09
N ASP A 126 -18.59 -3.56 0.35
CA ASP A 126 -17.86 -4.27 1.39
C ASP A 126 -16.40 -4.49 0.94
N VAL A 127 -15.50 -4.57 1.90
CA VAL A 127 -14.06 -4.70 1.65
C VAL A 127 -13.45 -5.83 2.45
N TYR A 128 -12.39 -6.43 1.92
CA TYR A 128 -11.53 -7.36 2.63
C TYR A 128 -10.11 -6.81 2.76
N VAL A 129 -9.30 -7.37 3.65
CA VAL A 129 -7.89 -6.98 3.79
C VAL A 129 -7.07 -7.72 2.74
N HIS A 130 -6.63 -7.01 1.70
CA HIS A 130 -5.70 -7.55 0.71
C HIS A 130 -4.30 -7.74 1.29
N GLN A 131 -3.85 -6.74 2.07
CA GLN A 131 -2.56 -6.79 2.75
C GLN A 131 -2.62 -5.97 4.05
N SER A 132 -1.96 -6.42 5.10
CA SER A 132 -1.64 -5.58 6.25
C SER A 132 -0.20 -5.81 6.68
N ARG A 133 0.49 -4.72 7.02
CA ARG A 133 1.88 -4.80 7.48
C ARG A 133 2.23 -3.67 8.42
N ILE A 134 3.21 -3.91 9.29
CA ILE A 134 3.95 -2.85 9.94
C ILE A 134 5.27 -2.71 9.20
N ASN A 135 5.62 -1.47 8.85
CA ASN A 135 6.95 -1.14 8.37
C ASN A 135 7.72 -0.42 9.47
N VAL A 136 8.90 -0.93 9.74
CA VAL A 136 9.87 -0.33 10.67
C VAL A 136 11.06 0.17 9.88
N LYS A 137 11.32 1.44 9.98
CA LYS A 137 12.48 2.11 9.40
C LYS A 137 13.33 2.63 10.56
N PRO A 138 14.30 1.82 11.04
CA PRO A 138 15.17 2.25 12.14
C PRO A 138 15.96 3.51 11.75
N GLY A 139 16.49 4.21 12.74
CA GLY A 139 17.44 5.28 12.48
C GLY A 139 18.75 4.71 11.90
N PHE A 140 19.49 5.56 11.16
CA PHE A 140 20.81 5.27 10.59
C PHE A 140 20.85 4.05 9.64
N GLY A 141 20.49 4.27 8.39
CA GLY A 141 20.75 3.31 7.32
C GLY A 141 19.58 2.40 6.94
N ALA A 142 18.37 2.76 7.34
CA ALA A 142 17.18 2.10 6.79
C ALA A 142 16.92 2.52 5.34
N SER A 143 16.82 1.54 4.45
CA SER A 143 16.59 1.76 3.01
C SER A 143 15.21 2.30 2.73
N GLY A 144 15.09 3.10 1.67
CA GLY A 144 13.84 3.58 1.12
C GLY A 144 13.05 2.50 0.36
N PHE A 145 11.93 2.92 -0.17
CA PHE A 145 11.19 2.20 -1.20
C PHE A 145 11.17 3.06 -2.46
N TYR A 146 11.66 2.50 -3.57
CA TYR A 146 11.73 3.23 -4.82
C TYR A 146 10.32 3.53 -5.37
N TRP A 147 10.22 4.44 -6.33
CA TRP A 147 8.97 4.85 -6.94
C TRP A 147 8.25 3.70 -7.64
N HIS A 148 7.00 3.46 -7.27
CA HIS A 148 6.15 2.41 -7.84
C HIS A 148 4.67 2.73 -7.67
N SER A 149 3.85 2.02 -8.43
CA SER A 149 2.42 1.87 -8.17
C SER A 149 2.17 0.51 -7.54
N ASP A 150 1.47 0.49 -6.42
CA ASP A 150 1.06 -0.77 -5.78
C ASP A 150 0.21 -1.63 -6.74
N PHE A 151 -0.71 -1.00 -7.48
CA PHE A 151 -1.63 -1.70 -8.38
C PHE A 151 -0.89 -2.44 -9.49
N GLU A 152 0.17 -1.88 -10.05
CA GLU A 152 0.97 -2.56 -11.08
C GLU A 152 1.42 -3.95 -10.59
N THR A 153 1.96 -4.01 -9.38
CA THR A 153 2.41 -5.26 -8.77
C THR A 153 1.23 -6.18 -8.39
N TRP A 154 0.17 -5.63 -7.82
CA TRP A 154 -0.99 -6.44 -7.43
C TRP A 154 -1.74 -7.00 -8.62
N HIS A 155 -1.80 -6.27 -9.71
CA HIS A 155 -2.36 -6.75 -10.97
C HIS A 155 -1.47 -7.85 -11.57
N ALA A 156 -0.18 -7.54 -11.76
CA ALA A 156 0.76 -8.45 -12.40
C ALA A 156 0.99 -9.75 -11.60
N GLU A 157 1.12 -9.66 -10.27
CA GLU A 157 1.58 -10.77 -9.42
C GLU A 157 0.48 -11.37 -8.52
N ASP A 158 -0.57 -10.61 -8.16
CA ASP A 158 -1.67 -11.12 -7.33
C ASP A 158 -2.96 -11.34 -8.12
N GLY A 159 -3.07 -10.77 -9.32
CA GLY A 159 -4.23 -10.93 -10.18
C GLY A 159 -5.42 -10.03 -9.80
N LEU A 160 -5.19 -8.82 -9.25
CA LEU A 160 -6.26 -7.85 -9.05
C LEU A 160 -6.74 -7.30 -10.41
N PRO A 161 -8.01 -7.51 -10.80
CA PRO A 161 -8.45 -7.17 -12.15
C PRO A 161 -8.65 -5.67 -12.38
N ASN A 162 -9.04 -4.90 -11.35
CA ASN A 162 -9.37 -3.48 -11.47
C ASN A 162 -8.69 -2.66 -10.37
N MET A 163 -8.54 -1.35 -10.59
CA MET A 163 -8.06 -0.36 -9.61
C MET A 163 -9.13 -0.07 -8.55
N ARG A 164 -9.57 -1.09 -7.80
CA ARG A 164 -10.60 -0.98 -6.78
C ARG A 164 -10.07 -1.40 -5.40
N ALA A 165 -8.89 -0.88 -5.08
CA ALA A 165 -8.22 -1.05 -3.80
C ALA A 165 -7.73 0.31 -3.27
N VAL A 166 -7.55 0.43 -1.97
CA VAL A 166 -7.05 1.64 -1.31
C VAL A 166 -6.13 1.27 -0.16
N SER A 167 -5.02 1.99 -0.05
CA SER A 167 -4.04 1.86 1.03
C SER A 167 -4.25 2.93 2.09
N VAL A 168 -4.03 2.59 3.36
CA VAL A 168 -3.85 3.55 4.44
C VAL A 168 -2.54 3.32 5.16
N SER A 169 -1.78 4.39 5.36
CA SER A 169 -0.57 4.43 6.20
C SER A 169 -0.91 5.19 7.49
N ILE A 170 -0.80 4.54 8.65
CA ILE A 170 -1.05 5.14 9.97
C ILE A 170 0.28 5.25 10.70
N ALA A 171 0.63 6.47 11.12
CA ALA A 171 1.90 6.77 11.76
C ALA A 171 1.91 6.32 13.23
N LEU A 172 2.83 5.43 13.60
CA LEU A 172 3.09 5.03 15.00
C LEU A 172 4.18 5.88 15.65
N THR A 173 5.03 6.50 14.84
CA THR A 173 6.04 7.49 15.25
C THR A 173 5.81 8.76 14.44
N GLU A 174 6.47 9.85 14.81
CA GLU A 174 6.42 11.06 14.01
C GLU A 174 7.09 10.85 12.65
N ASN A 175 6.38 11.20 11.58
CA ASN A 175 6.92 11.25 10.23
C ASN A 175 7.51 12.64 9.99
N LEU A 176 8.83 12.71 9.99
CA LEU A 176 9.60 13.92 9.72
C LEU A 176 9.92 14.02 8.21
N ASP A 177 10.28 15.20 7.77
CA ASP A 177 10.78 15.43 6.40
C ASP A 177 12.12 14.72 6.12
N THR A 178 12.83 14.33 7.17
CA THR A 178 14.20 13.77 7.13
C THR A 178 14.28 12.28 7.46
N ASN A 179 13.22 11.63 8.00
CA ASN A 179 13.29 10.23 8.42
C ASN A 179 12.68 9.23 7.42
N GLY A 180 12.68 9.60 6.14
CA GLY A 180 12.23 8.74 5.04
C GLY A 180 10.71 8.65 4.94
N GLY A 181 10.03 9.79 5.02
CA GLY A 181 8.58 9.92 4.88
C GLY A 181 8.03 9.39 3.54
N LEU A 182 6.73 9.11 3.52
CA LEU A 182 6.00 8.74 2.30
C LEU A 182 5.97 9.94 1.35
N MET A 183 6.30 9.71 0.09
CA MET A 183 6.17 10.66 -1.01
C MET A 183 5.16 10.13 -2.02
N ILE A 184 4.28 11.01 -2.52
CA ILE A 184 3.30 10.69 -3.58
C ILE A 184 3.39 11.79 -4.65
N MET A 185 3.23 11.41 -5.91
CA MET A 185 3.00 12.33 -7.02
C MET A 185 1.50 12.60 -7.15
N PRO A 186 0.97 13.79 -6.77
CA PRO A 186 -0.45 14.10 -6.79
C PRO A 186 -1.05 13.94 -8.19
N GLY A 187 -2.21 13.26 -8.32
CA GLY A 187 -2.86 13.06 -9.63
C GLY A 187 -2.26 11.96 -10.51
N SER A 188 -1.11 11.37 -10.12
CA SER A 188 -0.45 10.30 -10.88
C SER A 188 -1.33 9.05 -11.04
N HIS A 189 -2.23 8.78 -10.10
CA HIS A 189 -3.16 7.65 -10.09
C HIS A 189 -4.12 7.63 -11.29
N LYS A 190 -4.23 8.73 -12.04
CA LYS A 190 -5.07 8.86 -13.25
C LYS A 190 -4.43 8.26 -14.49
N SER A 191 -3.17 7.86 -14.40
CA SER A 191 -2.44 7.19 -15.47
C SER A 191 -1.87 5.87 -14.97
N PHE A 192 -2.03 4.80 -15.73
CA PHE A 192 -1.38 3.53 -15.47
C PHE A 192 -0.05 3.46 -16.21
N VAL A 193 1.00 3.08 -15.52
CA VAL A 193 2.31 2.79 -16.12
C VAL A 193 2.51 1.29 -16.12
N GLY A 194 2.34 0.66 -17.28
CA GLY A 194 2.73 -0.73 -17.51
C GLY A 194 4.24 -0.80 -17.69
N CYS A 195 4.92 -1.44 -16.73
CA CYS A 195 6.38 -1.53 -16.72
C CYS A 195 6.90 -2.57 -17.73
N ALA A 196 8.10 -2.35 -18.24
CA ALA A 196 8.79 -3.34 -19.08
C ALA A 196 9.42 -4.46 -18.24
N GLY A 197 9.70 -5.60 -18.87
CA GLY A 197 10.42 -6.74 -18.29
C GLY A 197 9.51 -7.94 -18.02
N GLU A 198 10.00 -8.85 -17.21
CA GLU A 198 9.28 -10.06 -16.79
C GLU A 198 9.30 -10.16 -15.27
N THR A 199 8.31 -10.84 -14.69
CA THR A 199 8.32 -11.14 -13.27
C THR A 199 9.19 -12.37 -13.00
N PRO A 200 10.32 -12.24 -12.29
CA PRO A 200 11.15 -13.39 -11.92
C PRO A 200 10.36 -14.35 -11.01
N LYS A 201 10.73 -15.62 -11.05
CA LYS A 201 10.21 -16.60 -10.08
C LYS A 201 10.59 -16.14 -8.66
N ASP A 202 9.64 -16.22 -7.73
CA ASP A 202 9.83 -15.79 -6.34
C ASP A 202 10.26 -14.31 -6.18
N ASN A 203 9.86 -13.45 -7.13
CA ASN A 203 10.18 -12.01 -7.14
C ASN A 203 9.95 -11.35 -5.78
N TYR A 204 8.89 -11.73 -5.07
CA TYR A 204 8.53 -11.15 -3.77
C TYR A 204 9.65 -11.23 -2.72
N LYS A 205 10.48 -12.29 -2.74
CA LYS A 205 11.59 -12.45 -1.77
C LYS A 205 12.63 -11.33 -1.90
N LYS A 206 12.80 -10.80 -3.11
CA LYS A 206 13.71 -9.70 -3.41
C LYS A 206 12.99 -8.35 -3.35
N SER A 207 11.82 -8.24 -3.95
CA SER A 207 11.08 -6.98 -4.04
C SER A 207 10.65 -6.40 -2.67
N LEU A 208 10.43 -7.24 -1.66
CA LEU A 208 10.16 -6.80 -0.29
C LEU A 208 11.37 -6.16 0.41
N GLN A 209 12.58 -6.41 -0.10
CA GLN A 209 13.81 -5.78 0.36
C GLN A 209 14.22 -4.62 -0.54
N MET A 210 14.22 -4.85 -1.84
CA MET A 210 14.55 -3.87 -2.88
C MET A 210 13.78 -4.23 -4.15
N GLN A 211 12.88 -3.34 -4.57
CA GLN A 211 12.08 -3.57 -5.76
C GLN A 211 12.91 -3.37 -7.02
N ASP A 212 12.95 -4.39 -7.90
CA ASP A 212 13.67 -4.36 -9.18
C ASP A 212 12.72 -4.53 -10.38
N ALA A 213 11.56 -5.18 -10.18
CA ALA A 213 10.56 -5.39 -11.22
C ALA A 213 9.31 -4.54 -10.92
N GLY A 214 8.62 -4.06 -11.95
CA GLY A 214 7.46 -3.17 -11.79
C GLY A 214 7.83 -1.74 -11.40
N ILE A 215 9.02 -1.31 -11.80
CA ILE A 215 9.52 0.04 -11.62
C ILE A 215 9.45 0.76 -12.96
N PRO A 216 8.79 1.93 -13.05
CA PRO A 216 8.86 2.77 -14.24
C PRO A 216 10.28 3.27 -14.51
N SER A 217 10.59 3.55 -15.78
CA SER A 217 11.87 4.14 -16.16
C SER A 217 12.07 5.53 -15.55
N ASP A 218 13.33 5.92 -15.37
CA ASP A 218 13.68 7.27 -14.90
C ASP A 218 13.07 8.37 -15.80
N GLN A 219 12.93 8.10 -17.09
CA GLN A 219 12.32 9.04 -18.04
C GLN A 219 10.83 9.25 -17.74
N VAL A 220 10.08 8.18 -17.49
CA VAL A 220 8.65 8.25 -17.14
C VAL A 220 8.49 8.89 -15.77
N LEU A 221 9.30 8.51 -14.78
CA LEU A 221 9.26 9.09 -13.43
C LEU A 221 9.57 10.59 -13.45
N THR A 222 10.58 11.03 -14.24
CA THR A 222 10.91 12.46 -14.41
C THR A 222 9.73 13.21 -15.02
N SER A 223 9.16 12.69 -16.09
CA SER A 223 8.01 13.31 -16.75
C SER A 223 6.78 13.41 -15.82
N MET A 224 6.56 12.38 -14.99
CA MET A 224 5.48 12.40 -14.00
C MET A 224 5.76 13.42 -12.89
N ALA A 225 6.99 13.47 -12.38
CA ALA A 225 7.39 14.42 -11.35
C ALA A 225 7.30 15.88 -11.85
N ASP A 226 7.70 16.16 -13.09
CA ASP A 226 7.58 17.48 -13.71
C ASP A 226 6.13 17.93 -13.88
N ARG A 227 5.24 16.97 -14.18
CA ARG A 227 3.81 17.24 -14.38
C ARG A 227 3.04 17.38 -13.07
N HIS A 228 3.33 16.56 -12.10
CA HIS A 228 2.52 16.37 -10.89
C HIS A 228 3.15 16.97 -9.64
N GLY A 229 4.47 17.22 -9.66
CA GLY A 229 5.24 17.48 -8.45
C GLY A 229 5.37 16.27 -7.56
N ILE A 230 6.04 16.45 -6.44
CA ILE A 230 6.21 15.43 -5.40
C ILE A 230 5.73 16.01 -4.07
N LYS A 231 4.81 15.33 -3.40
CA LYS A 231 4.35 15.70 -2.07
C LYS A 231 4.91 14.73 -1.03
N LEU A 232 5.61 15.27 -0.05
CA LEU A 232 6.08 14.56 1.13
C LEU A 232 5.02 14.62 2.24
N PHE A 233 4.74 13.49 2.87
CA PHE A 233 3.79 13.39 3.98
C PHE A 233 4.52 13.32 5.32
N THR A 234 4.43 14.40 6.07
CA THR A 234 4.88 14.53 7.45
C THR A 234 3.69 14.54 8.40
N GLY A 235 3.92 14.30 9.67
CA GLY A 235 2.86 14.37 10.68
C GLY A 235 3.24 13.68 11.97
N LYS A 236 2.53 14.03 13.04
CA LYS A 236 2.71 13.41 14.35
C LYS A 236 2.26 11.96 14.34
N ALA A 237 2.71 11.18 15.32
CA ALA A 237 2.16 9.87 15.59
C ALA A 237 0.62 9.96 15.77
N GLY A 238 -0.12 9.05 15.13
CA GLY A 238 -1.57 9.08 15.05
C GLY A 238 -2.12 9.71 13.77
N SER A 239 -1.30 10.41 12.96
CA SER A 239 -1.69 10.84 11.62
C SER A 239 -1.85 9.66 10.66
N ALA A 240 -2.60 9.87 9.59
CA ALA A 240 -2.81 8.84 8.57
C ALA A 240 -2.91 9.44 7.17
N THR A 241 -2.49 8.65 6.18
CA THR A 241 -2.62 9.00 4.76
C THR A 241 -3.27 7.83 4.03
N TRP A 242 -4.46 8.06 3.46
CA TRP A 242 -5.07 7.17 2.46
C TRP A 242 -4.52 7.53 1.10
N PHE A 243 -4.26 6.52 0.27
CA PHE A 243 -3.85 6.76 -1.12
C PHE A 243 -4.38 5.66 -2.04
N ASP A 244 -4.64 6.07 -3.26
CA ASP A 244 -5.14 5.21 -4.32
C ASP A 244 -4.11 4.12 -4.66
N CYS A 245 -4.58 2.92 -4.97
CA CYS A 245 -3.71 1.78 -5.30
C CYS A 245 -2.77 2.05 -6.49
N ASN A 246 -3.15 2.95 -7.40
CA ASN A 246 -2.35 3.33 -8.57
C ASN A 246 -1.57 4.63 -8.39
N ALA A 247 -1.58 5.25 -7.21
CA ALA A 247 -0.77 6.44 -6.95
C ALA A 247 0.73 6.10 -7.02
N MET A 248 1.47 6.85 -7.84
CA MET A 248 2.93 6.74 -7.89
C MET A 248 3.51 7.26 -6.58
N HIS A 249 4.16 6.38 -5.83
CA HIS A 249 4.66 6.70 -4.51
C HIS A 249 6.02 6.05 -4.21
N GLY A 250 6.67 6.56 -3.20
CA GLY A 250 7.97 6.06 -2.75
C GLY A 250 8.33 6.61 -1.37
N SER A 251 9.50 6.28 -0.88
CA SER A 251 10.04 6.87 0.36
C SER A 251 11.56 6.85 0.35
N GLY A 252 12.18 7.91 0.85
CA GLY A 252 13.64 8.01 0.95
C GLY A 252 14.25 7.10 2.03
N ASP A 253 15.57 7.03 2.07
CA ASP A 253 16.32 6.40 3.14
C ASP A 253 16.17 7.16 4.46
N ASN A 254 16.45 6.52 5.58
CA ASN A 254 16.54 7.18 6.87
C ASN A 254 17.97 7.17 7.39
N ILE A 255 18.66 8.29 7.23
CA ILE A 255 20.02 8.51 7.74
C ILE A 255 20.04 9.29 9.07
N THR A 256 18.87 9.60 9.64
CA THR A 256 18.73 10.30 10.90
C THR A 256 18.67 9.32 12.09
N PRO A 257 18.85 9.76 13.34
CA PRO A 257 18.65 8.91 14.51
C PRO A 257 17.17 8.59 14.79
N TYR A 258 16.23 9.24 14.11
CA TYR A 258 14.79 9.16 14.40
C TYR A 258 14.15 8.03 13.63
N ALA A 259 13.83 6.93 14.33
CA ALA A 259 13.12 5.80 13.72
C ALA A 259 11.71 6.21 13.25
N ARG A 260 11.24 5.58 12.18
CA ARG A 260 9.90 5.73 11.63
C ARG A 260 9.20 4.38 11.58
N SER A 261 7.98 4.31 12.11
CA SER A 261 7.16 3.10 12.06
C SER A 261 5.73 3.46 11.68
N ASN A 262 5.17 2.71 10.73
CA ASN A 262 3.81 2.90 10.25
C ASN A 262 3.12 1.54 10.10
N VAL A 263 1.81 1.51 10.40
CA VAL A 263 0.93 0.40 9.97
C VAL A 263 0.37 0.74 8.59
N PHE A 264 0.50 -0.22 7.67
CA PHE A 264 -0.14 -0.16 6.36
C PHE A 264 -1.25 -1.20 6.29
N ILE A 265 -2.43 -0.78 5.85
CA ILE A 265 -3.56 -1.65 5.59
C ILE A 265 -4.03 -1.36 4.16
N VAL A 266 -4.16 -2.42 3.38
CA VAL A 266 -4.71 -2.37 2.03
C VAL A 266 -6.07 -3.03 2.06
N PHE A 267 -7.09 -2.27 1.75
CA PHE A 267 -8.43 -2.78 1.53
C PHE A 267 -8.69 -2.96 0.04
N ASN A 268 -9.26 -4.08 -0.32
CA ASN A 268 -9.77 -4.33 -1.66
C ASN A 268 -11.27 -4.61 -1.60
N SER A 269 -11.99 -4.21 -2.65
CA SER A 269 -13.42 -4.50 -2.79
C SER A 269 -13.67 -6.01 -2.88
N VAL A 270 -14.73 -6.50 -2.24
CA VAL A 270 -15.19 -7.88 -2.40
C VAL A 270 -15.67 -8.17 -3.84
N ASP A 271 -15.98 -7.13 -4.62
CA ASP A 271 -16.33 -7.24 -6.04
C ASP A 271 -15.10 -7.22 -6.97
N ASN A 272 -13.89 -7.12 -6.40
CA ASN A 272 -12.61 -7.05 -7.11
C ASN A 272 -11.64 -8.13 -6.61
N THR A 273 -12.15 -9.32 -6.36
CA THR A 273 -11.34 -10.41 -5.82
C THR A 273 -10.20 -10.80 -6.76
N ALA A 274 -9.06 -11.10 -6.15
CA ALA A 274 -7.86 -11.51 -6.87
C ALA A 274 -8.09 -12.81 -7.66
N GLN A 275 -7.65 -12.82 -8.90
CA GLN A 275 -7.70 -13.93 -9.86
C GLN A 275 -6.30 -14.56 -10.02
N GLU A 276 -6.09 -15.30 -11.11
CA GLU A 276 -4.73 -15.70 -11.48
C GLU A 276 -3.91 -14.46 -11.87
N PRO A 277 -2.59 -14.46 -11.60
CA PRO A 277 -1.69 -13.37 -11.98
C PRO A 277 -1.77 -13.05 -13.48
N PHE A 278 -1.75 -11.77 -13.83
CA PHE A 278 -1.77 -11.34 -15.24
C PHE A 278 -0.37 -11.42 -15.88
N ALA A 279 0.70 -11.25 -15.10
CA ALA A 279 2.06 -11.20 -15.62
C ALA A 279 3.11 -11.84 -14.70
N ALA A 280 2.74 -12.85 -13.93
CA ALA A 280 3.67 -13.63 -13.12
C ALA A 280 3.40 -15.13 -13.30
N PRO A 281 4.45 -15.98 -13.27
CA PRO A 281 4.27 -17.42 -13.43
C PRO A 281 3.57 -18.10 -12.25
N VAL A 282 3.65 -17.47 -11.07
CA VAL A 282 3.06 -17.94 -9.81
C VAL A 282 2.66 -16.73 -8.99
N ARG A 283 1.49 -16.81 -8.35
CA ARG A 283 1.02 -15.77 -7.42
C ARG A 283 1.92 -15.63 -6.20
N ARG A 284 1.92 -14.47 -5.59
CA ARG A 284 2.62 -14.24 -4.32
C ARG A 284 1.94 -15.00 -3.16
N PRO A 285 2.66 -15.27 -2.06
CA PRO A 285 2.08 -15.88 -0.86
C PRO A 285 0.87 -15.13 -0.32
N ASP A 286 -0.06 -15.84 0.31
CA ASP A 286 -1.32 -15.29 0.82
C ASP A 286 -1.10 -14.19 1.88
N PHE A 287 0.00 -14.23 2.61
CA PHE A 287 0.32 -13.18 3.59
C PHE A 287 0.74 -11.83 2.97
N ILE A 288 1.04 -11.81 1.65
CA ILE A 288 1.37 -10.60 0.88
C ILE A 288 0.18 -10.17 0.01
N GLY A 289 -0.50 -11.14 -0.64
CA GLY A 289 -1.67 -10.93 -1.47
C GLY A 289 -2.79 -11.89 -1.08
N ALA A 290 -3.66 -11.45 -0.16
CA ALA A 290 -4.64 -12.32 0.47
C ALA A 290 -5.60 -13.00 -0.53
N ARG A 291 -5.94 -14.26 -0.23
CA ARG A 291 -6.98 -15.04 -0.89
C ARG A 291 -8.18 -15.31 0.03
N ASP A 292 -8.15 -14.78 1.23
CA ASP A 292 -9.32 -14.72 2.10
C ASP A 292 -10.09 -13.43 1.77
N PHE A 293 -11.18 -13.58 1.07
CA PHE A 293 -12.03 -12.46 0.62
C PHE A 293 -13.18 -12.18 1.60
N THR A 294 -13.08 -12.70 2.81
CA THR A 294 -14.08 -12.47 3.86
C THR A 294 -14.20 -10.97 4.16
N PRO A 295 -15.40 -10.38 4.07
CA PRO A 295 -15.59 -8.97 4.36
C PRO A 295 -15.17 -8.63 5.80
N VAL A 296 -14.49 -7.50 5.97
CA VAL A 296 -14.21 -6.94 7.29
C VAL A 296 -15.54 -6.53 7.94
N ARG A 297 -15.78 -7.00 9.18
CA ARG A 297 -16.99 -6.72 9.99
C ARG A 297 -16.63 -6.06 11.30
#